data_3d1097744d2b786f2c2b6ec3278b6dda
#
_entry.id   3d1097744d2b786f2c2b6ec3278b6dda
#
_cell.length_a   1.000
_cell.length_b   1.000
_cell.length_c   1.000
_cell.angle_alpha   90.00
_cell.angle_beta   90.00
_cell.angle_gamma   90.00
#
_symmetry.space_group_name_H-M   'P 1'
#
loop_
_entity.id
_entity.type
_entity.pdbx_description
1 polymer ?
#
loop_
_entity_poly.entity_id
_entity_poly.type
_entity_poly.pdbx_seq_one_letter_code
_entity_poly.pdbx_strand_id
1 'polypeptide(L)'
;MKLIINAEITKGYETWKNLFLSVEHIREKYGVKVLAYGHPKDNEDKVYQVLEVPSMETMQEALKDPEISKLRTDAGVNLDSQEVVFLIE
;
A
#
# COMPACT_ATOMS: atom_id res chain seq x y z
N MET A 1 1.99 -1.50 -15.42
CA MET A 1 0.64 -1.82 -14.92
C MET A 1 0.31 -0.96 -13.71
N LYS A 2 -0.86 -0.37 -13.69
CA LYS A 2 -1.32 0.46 -12.58
C LYS A 2 -2.31 -0.30 -11.73
N LEU A 3 -2.33 -0.01 -10.44
CA LEU A 3 -3.29 -0.61 -9.52
C LEU A 3 -3.68 0.38 -8.43
N ILE A 4 -4.84 0.14 -7.85
CA ILE A 4 -5.34 0.89 -6.71
C ILE A 4 -5.49 -0.09 -5.56
N ILE A 5 -4.91 0.25 -4.40
CA ILE A 5 -5.05 -0.54 -3.18
C ILE A 5 -5.75 0.34 -2.16
N ASN A 6 -6.73 -0.21 -1.47
CA ASN A 6 -7.30 0.44 -0.31
C ASN A 6 -7.49 -0.55 0.83
N ALA A 7 -7.46 -0.05 2.05
CA ALA A 7 -7.66 -0.86 3.26
C ALA A 7 -7.99 0.04 4.44
N GLU A 8 -8.68 -0.51 5.41
CA GLU A 8 -8.91 0.15 6.70
C GLU A 8 -7.66 0.03 7.57
N ILE A 9 -7.40 1.07 8.35
CA ILE A 9 -6.28 1.13 9.30
C ILE A 9 -6.79 1.41 10.70
N THR A 10 -6.08 0.93 11.72
CA THR A 10 -6.52 1.01 13.12
C THR A 10 -5.62 1.88 14.01
N LYS A 11 -4.50 2.38 13.49
CA LYS A 11 -3.53 3.15 14.29
C LYS A 11 -3.37 4.60 13.83
N GLY A 12 -4.29 5.09 13.03
CA GLY A 12 -4.29 6.47 12.57
C GLY A 12 -3.51 6.69 11.28
N TYR A 13 -3.92 7.71 10.54
CA TYR A 13 -3.35 8.01 9.22
C TYR A 13 -1.87 8.41 9.29
N GLU A 14 -1.49 9.25 10.26
CA GLU A 14 -0.09 9.69 10.36
C GLU A 14 0.86 8.53 10.66
N THR A 15 0.45 7.59 11.50
CA THR A 15 1.24 6.38 11.77
C THR A 15 1.42 5.57 10.49
N TRP A 16 0.33 5.33 9.76
CA TRP A 16 0.39 4.62 8.48
C TRP A 16 1.29 5.34 7.47
N LYS A 17 1.11 6.64 7.32
CA LYS A 17 1.87 7.46 6.36
C LYS A 17 3.37 7.40 6.64
N ASN A 18 3.77 7.58 7.89
CA ASN A 18 5.18 7.56 8.26
C ASN A 18 5.81 6.19 7.98
N LEU A 19 5.11 5.12 8.30
CA LEU A 19 5.58 3.76 8.01
C LEU A 19 5.61 3.50 6.50
N PHE A 20 4.58 3.93 5.78
CA PHE A 20 4.49 3.79 4.33
C PHE A 20 5.69 4.45 3.64
N LEU A 21 6.04 5.66 4.04
CA LEU A 21 7.17 6.39 3.45
C LEU A 21 8.52 5.79 3.85
N SER A 22 8.61 5.15 5.01
CA SER A 22 9.86 4.57 5.51
C SER A 22 10.36 3.36 4.70
N VAL A 23 9.51 2.72 3.91
CA VAL A 23 9.86 1.52 3.14
C VAL A 23 9.95 1.79 1.63
N GLU A 24 10.18 3.03 1.24
CA GLU A 24 10.31 3.38 -0.18
C GLU A 24 11.44 2.60 -0.86
N HIS A 25 12.54 2.36 -0.15
CA HIS A 25 13.66 1.56 -0.67
C HIS A 25 13.24 0.13 -1.06
N ILE A 26 12.25 -0.43 -0.36
CA ILE A 26 11.71 -1.75 -0.69
C ILE A 26 10.88 -1.67 -1.97
N ARG A 27 10.07 -0.63 -2.11
CA ARG A 27 9.29 -0.41 -3.34
C ARG A 27 10.21 -0.27 -4.55
N GLU A 28 11.30 0.48 -4.40
CA GLU A 28 12.30 0.63 -5.47
C GLU A 28 12.91 -0.70 -5.87
N LYS A 29 13.20 -1.57 -4.90
CA LYS A 29 13.75 -2.90 -5.14
C LYS A 29 12.86 -3.73 -6.08
N TYR A 30 11.55 -3.59 -5.97
CA TYR A 30 10.59 -4.31 -6.81
C TYR A 30 10.08 -3.49 -7.99
N GLY A 31 10.63 -2.31 -8.21
CA GLY A 31 10.20 -1.44 -9.31
C GLY A 31 8.81 -0.86 -9.13
N VAL A 32 8.33 -0.76 -7.91
CA VAL A 32 7.02 -0.20 -7.58
C VAL A 32 7.12 1.32 -7.44
N LYS A 33 6.31 2.05 -8.18
CA LYS A 33 6.24 3.52 -8.10
C LYS A 33 4.92 3.93 -7.47
N VAL A 34 5.01 4.87 -6.52
CA VAL A 34 3.82 5.46 -5.90
C VAL A 34 3.40 6.67 -6.73
N LEU A 35 2.22 6.61 -7.32
CA LEU A 35 1.67 7.70 -8.12
C LEU A 35 0.85 8.67 -7.26
N ALA A 36 0.13 8.15 -6.27
CA ALA A 36 -0.66 8.93 -5.34
C ALA A 36 -0.99 8.10 -4.10
N TYR A 37 -1.28 8.75 -3.00
CA TYR A 37 -1.79 8.11 -1.80
C TYR A 37 -2.55 9.13 -0.95
N GLY A 38 -3.41 8.64 -0.08
CA GLY A 38 -4.16 9.50 0.81
C GLY A 38 -5.32 8.76 1.46
N HIS A 39 -6.22 9.51 2.04
CA HIS A 39 -7.46 8.99 2.60
C HIS A 39 -8.64 9.79 2.05
N PRO A 40 -9.86 9.23 2.05
CA PRO A 40 -11.06 10.00 1.70
C PRO A 40 -11.21 11.21 2.62
N LYS A 41 -11.77 12.29 2.10
CA LYS A 41 -11.96 13.54 2.84
C LYS A 41 -12.62 13.31 4.20
N ASP A 42 -13.60 12.41 4.27
CA ASP A 42 -14.42 12.20 5.46
C ASP A 42 -14.08 10.91 6.21
N ASN A 43 -12.97 10.23 5.87
CA ASN A 43 -12.61 8.98 6.54
C ASN A 43 -11.10 8.80 6.59
N GLU A 44 -10.49 9.20 7.70
CA GLU A 44 -9.04 9.05 7.92
C GLU A 44 -8.62 7.62 8.28
N ASP A 45 -9.57 6.73 8.53
CA ASP A 45 -9.29 5.35 8.88
C ASP A 45 -9.24 4.41 7.68
N LYS A 46 -9.32 4.96 6.48
CA LYS A 46 -9.19 4.19 5.24
C LYS A 46 -8.15 4.84 4.34
N VAL A 47 -7.18 4.06 3.88
CA VAL A 47 -6.10 4.58 3.03
C VAL A 47 -6.22 4.05 1.62
N TYR A 48 -5.85 4.89 0.66
CA TYR A 48 -5.80 4.56 -0.76
C TYR A 48 -4.39 4.78 -1.27
N GLN A 49 -3.94 3.90 -2.16
CA GLN A 49 -2.68 4.03 -2.87
C GLN A 49 -2.90 3.76 -4.34
N VAL A 50 -2.31 4.59 -5.18
CA VAL A 50 -2.26 4.35 -6.62
C VAL A 50 -0.81 4.06 -6.96
N LEU A 51 -0.54 2.87 -7.45
CA LEU A 51 0.80 2.38 -7.71
C LEU A 51 0.97 2.00 -9.17
N GLU A 52 2.21 2.09 -9.64
CA GLU A 52 2.62 1.53 -10.92
C GLU A 52 3.63 0.42 -10.66
N VAL A 53 3.37 -0.77 -11.18
CA VAL A 53 4.18 -1.96 -10.93
C VAL A 53 4.54 -2.63 -12.25
N PRO A 54 5.70 -3.36 -12.31
CA PRO A 54 6.11 -4.05 -13.54
C PRO A 54 5.15 -5.16 -13.95
N SER A 55 4.60 -5.91 -12.99
CA SER A 55 3.69 -7.03 -13.24
C SER A 55 2.92 -7.39 -11.98
N MET A 56 1.86 -8.19 -12.13
CA MET A 56 1.12 -8.73 -10.99
C MET A 56 2.01 -9.63 -10.13
N GLU A 57 2.88 -10.41 -10.76
CA GLU A 57 3.79 -11.31 -10.06
C GLU A 57 4.75 -10.55 -9.16
N THR A 58 5.34 -9.48 -9.67
CA THR A 58 6.23 -8.61 -8.89
C THR A 58 5.49 -8.00 -7.70
N MET A 59 4.25 -7.57 -7.90
CA MET A 59 3.46 -7.02 -6.80
C MET A 59 3.19 -8.06 -5.72
N GLN A 60 2.90 -9.30 -6.11
CA GLN A 60 2.71 -10.39 -5.15
C GLN A 60 3.99 -10.67 -4.36
N GLU A 61 5.14 -10.64 -5.01
CA GLU A 61 6.44 -10.79 -4.33
C GLU A 61 6.68 -9.66 -3.33
N ALA A 62 6.40 -8.42 -3.72
CA ALA A 62 6.55 -7.27 -2.85
C ALA A 62 5.66 -7.38 -1.60
N LEU A 63 4.42 -7.83 -1.77
CA LEU A 63 3.50 -8.02 -0.64
C LEU A 63 3.95 -9.11 0.33
N LYS A 64 4.78 -10.05 -0.13
CA LYS A 64 5.34 -11.11 0.71
C LYS A 64 6.67 -10.73 1.37
N ASP A 65 7.23 -9.59 1.00
CA ASP A 65 8.48 -9.13 1.60
C ASP A 65 8.29 -8.94 3.11
N PRO A 66 9.20 -9.47 3.96
CA PRO A 66 9.06 -9.40 5.41
C PRO A 66 8.94 -7.97 5.94
N GLU A 67 9.65 -7.00 5.34
CA GLU A 67 9.56 -5.60 5.77
C GLU A 67 8.21 -4.99 5.43
N ILE A 68 7.65 -5.34 4.27
CA ILE A 68 6.31 -4.89 3.89
C ILE A 68 5.25 -5.51 4.80
N SER A 69 5.37 -6.80 5.09
CA SER A 69 4.45 -7.49 6.00
C SER A 69 4.49 -6.89 7.40
N LYS A 70 5.69 -6.58 7.89
CA LYS A 70 5.87 -5.94 9.19
C LYS A 70 5.25 -4.55 9.22
N LEU A 71 5.47 -3.76 8.17
CA LEU A 71 4.87 -2.43 8.06
C LEU A 71 3.35 -2.50 8.16
N ARG A 72 2.74 -3.42 7.46
CA ARG A 72 1.29 -3.57 7.44
C ARG A 72 0.74 -3.90 8.82
N THR A 73 1.42 -4.78 9.55
CA THR A 73 1.08 -5.10 10.93
C THR A 73 1.26 -3.89 11.85
N ASP A 74 2.41 -3.23 11.75
CA ASP A 74 2.74 -2.07 12.60
C ASP A 74 1.82 -0.88 12.36
N ALA A 75 1.36 -0.71 11.13
CA ALA A 75 0.44 0.37 10.76
C ALA A 75 -1.03 0.02 11.09
N GLY A 76 -1.31 -1.19 11.52
CA GLY A 76 -2.67 -1.62 11.84
C GLY A 76 -3.54 -1.80 10.61
N VAL A 77 -2.98 -2.25 9.49
CA VAL A 77 -3.75 -2.50 8.28
C VAL A 77 -4.66 -3.72 8.49
N ASN A 78 -5.96 -3.53 8.28
CA ASN A 78 -6.91 -4.63 8.31
C ASN A 78 -6.91 -5.33 6.96
N LEU A 79 -6.24 -6.48 6.89
CA LEU A 79 -6.09 -7.24 5.64
C LEU A 79 -7.41 -7.75 5.09
N ASP A 80 -8.39 -8.01 5.96
CA ASP A 80 -9.71 -8.49 5.54
C ASP A 80 -10.50 -7.41 4.78
N SER A 81 -10.16 -6.13 5.00
CA SER A 81 -10.80 -5.01 4.32
C SER A 81 -10.07 -4.60 3.04
N GLN A 82 -8.89 -5.18 2.78
CA GLN A 82 -8.06 -4.76 1.65
C GLN A 82 -8.69 -5.11 0.31
N GLU A 83 -8.72 -4.12 -0.58
CA GLU A 83 -9.14 -4.29 -1.96
C GLU A 83 -7.98 -3.89 -2.88
N VAL A 84 -7.72 -4.72 -3.87
CA VAL A 84 -6.70 -4.45 -4.90
C VAL A 84 -7.37 -4.48 -6.24
N VAL A 85 -7.32 -3.38 -6.98
CA VAL A 85 -7.92 -3.26 -8.30
C VAL A 85 -6.82 -3.00 -9.31
N PHE A 86 -6.64 -3.92 -10.25
CA PHE A 86 -5.70 -3.72 -11.36
C PHE A 86 -6.41 -3.00 -12.50
N LEU A 87 -5.75 -1.99 -13.05
CA LEU A 87 -6.29 -1.20 -14.15
C LEU A 87 -5.69 -1.67 -15.47
N ILE A 88 -6.55 -2.03 -16.42
CA ILE A 88 -6.17 -2.45 -17.76
C ILE A 88 -6.69 -1.40 -18.75
N GLU A 89 -5.80 -0.93 -19.64
CA GLU A 89 -6.19 0.03 -20.69
C GLU A 89 -6.58 -0.69 -21.97
#